data_fd9494d650755fa5272f31ad0e63ae31
#
_entry.id   fd9494d650755fa5272f31ad0e63ae31
#
_cell.length_a   1.000
_cell.length_b   1.000
_cell.length_c   1.000
_cell.angle_alpha   90.00
_cell.angle_beta   90.00
_cell.angle_gamma   90.00
#
_symmetry.space_group_name_H-M   'P 1'
#
loop_
_entity.id
_entity.type
_entity.pdbx_description
1 polymer ?
#
loop_
_entity_poly.entity_id
_entity_poly.type
_entity_poly.pdbx_seq_one_letter_code
_entity_poly.pdbx_strand_id
1 'polypeptide(L)'
;MTQKSTFRSLFRMLPGHMFTPPQERETESLCSPFVLQQITLTFAGTSPFAAETTFNMTFPLNDGSGLSGTVGPVVIPAATTLTAGVALINAAMVANGQFSQLFLATQTAALVITLVAKSPNISINPALLVETFSPAVDYTMTPAQSVAAAAPSLEMGLFYVLSTATFPVGAITSTPRGARPAALPGAATTVADLRGVIARETNSTTLSPTFIDGTTFDAYPAGRIWPGMLRGEVAVRVDPASPAITASLTQQIHVVIAAGVYSHIGSVAGVADGANTLRIDNAPTGNILARVIQTEETFQAFSGYSGRCVPLNVHPTN
;
A
#
# COMPACT_ATOMS: atom_id res chain seq x y z
N MET A 1 7.07 -37.24 23.00
CA MET A 1 6.02 -37.08 21.97
C MET A 1 5.13 -35.93 22.35
N THR A 2 5.14 -34.94 21.60
CA THR A 2 4.93 -33.55 21.95
C THR A 2 3.52 -33.09 21.71
N GLN A 3 2.94 -32.47 22.71
CA GLN A 3 1.64 -31.77 22.72
C GLN A 3 1.46 -30.64 21.65
N LYS A 4 2.18 -30.71 20.53
CA LYS A 4 2.04 -29.69 19.46
C LYS A 4 0.69 -29.70 18.74
N SER A 5 -0.07 -30.78 18.83
CA SER A 5 -1.34 -30.92 18.07
C SER A 5 -2.56 -30.30 18.74
N THR A 6 -2.54 -30.11 20.06
CA THR A 6 -3.74 -29.72 20.81
C THR A 6 -4.01 -28.21 20.82
N PHE A 7 -2.97 -27.39 20.62
CA PHE A 7 -3.14 -25.94 20.57
C PHE A 7 -3.61 -25.41 19.21
N ARG A 8 -3.41 -26.17 18.13
CA ARG A 8 -3.79 -25.77 16.78
C ARG A 8 -5.30 -25.77 16.52
N SER A 9 -6.08 -26.56 17.27
CA SER A 9 -7.52 -26.69 17.07
C SER A 9 -8.35 -25.57 17.70
N LEU A 10 -7.75 -24.74 18.56
CA LEU A 10 -8.46 -23.66 19.27
C LEU A 10 -8.38 -22.30 18.57
N PHE A 11 -7.45 -22.11 17.66
CA PHE A 11 -7.31 -20.85 16.91
C PHE A 11 -7.65 -21.09 15.45
N ARG A 12 -8.66 -20.37 14.96
CA ARG A 12 -8.99 -20.35 13.54
C ARG A 12 -7.75 -19.91 12.77
N MET A 13 -7.36 -20.66 11.75
CA MET A 13 -6.24 -20.32 10.89
C MET A 13 -6.59 -19.05 10.12
N LEU A 14 -5.79 -18.01 10.28
CA LEU A 14 -5.92 -16.75 9.54
C LEU A 14 -4.72 -16.58 8.61
N PRO A 15 -4.87 -15.92 7.46
CA PRO A 15 -3.78 -15.66 6.54
C PRO A 15 -2.61 -14.98 7.24
N GLY A 16 -1.39 -15.43 6.95
CA GLY A 16 -0.17 -14.89 7.55
C GLY A 16 0.10 -15.28 9.00
N HIS A 17 -0.77 -16.06 9.64
CA HIS A 17 -0.54 -16.52 11.01
C HIS A 17 0.71 -17.38 11.09
N MET A 18 1.62 -17.04 12.01
CA MET A 18 2.87 -17.74 12.25
C MET A 18 2.69 -18.76 13.38
N PHE A 19 2.97 -20.03 13.10
CA PHE A 19 2.85 -21.12 14.08
C PHE A 19 4.17 -21.45 14.78
N THR A 20 5.29 -21.10 14.14
CA THR A 20 6.62 -21.33 14.71
C THR A 20 6.91 -20.32 15.82
N PRO A 21 7.44 -20.76 16.97
CA PRO A 21 7.88 -19.86 18.03
C PRO A 21 8.92 -18.83 17.53
N PRO A 22 9.00 -17.64 18.14
CA PRO A 22 9.91 -16.58 17.70
C PRO A 22 11.39 -16.99 17.60
N GLN A 23 11.83 -17.92 18.46
CA GLN A 23 13.23 -18.38 18.51
C GLN A 23 13.60 -19.32 17.34
N GLU A 24 12.60 -19.94 16.69
CA GLU A 24 12.78 -20.95 15.63
C GLU A 24 12.40 -20.41 14.24
N ARG A 25 11.96 -19.16 14.15
CA ARG A 25 11.56 -18.53 12.90
C ARG A 25 12.55 -17.47 12.47
N GLU A 26 12.64 -17.27 11.17
CA GLU A 26 13.38 -16.17 10.57
C GLU A 26 12.42 -15.22 9.87
N THR A 27 12.50 -13.94 10.22
CA THR A 27 11.65 -12.90 9.63
C THR A 27 12.50 -11.71 9.22
N GLU A 28 12.07 -11.00 8.17
CA GLU A 28 12.64 -9.72 7.78
C GLU A 28 11.59 -8.61 7.85
N SER A 29 12.06 -7.38 8.04
CA SER A 29 11.18 -6.21 8.04
C SER A 29 10.99 -5.71 6.62
N LEU A 30 9.75 -5.57 6.19
CA LEU A 30 9.36 -5.24 4.84
C LEU A 30 8.45 -4.01 4.83
N CYS A 31 8.44 -3.31 3.71
CA CYS A 31 7.52 -2.21 3.46
C CYS A 31 7.13 -2.18 1.97
N SER A 32 5.87 -1.95 1.66
CA SER A 32 5.46 -1.78 0.25
C SER A 32 5.90 -0.43 -0.28
N PRO A 33 6.53 -0.37 -1.47
CA PRO A 33 6.77 0.88 -2.17
C PRO A 33 5.44 1.57 -2.45
N PHE A 34 5.46 2.89 -2.40
CA PHE A 34 4.29 3.70 -2.70
C PHE A 34 4.68 4.94 -3.50
N VAL A 35 3.71 5.49 -4.21
CA VAL A 35 3.85 6.75 -4.93
C VAL A 35 2.90 7.75 -4.31
N LEU A 36 3.42 8.91 -3.94
CA LEU A 36 2.62 10.00 -3.41
C LEU A 36 1.95 10.76 -4.54
N GLN A 37 0.68 11.12 -4.35
CA GLN A 37 -0.01 11.97 -5.29
C GLN A 37 0.70 13.31 -5.42
N GLN A 38 0.80 13.82 -6.66
CA GLN A 38 1.21 15.18 -6.93
C GLN A 38 0.14 15.88 -7.76
N ILE A 39 -0.19 17.11 -7.36
CA ILE A 39 -1.13 17.98 -8.05
C ILE A 39 -0.40 19.27 -8.36
N THR A 40 -0.50 19.74 -9.60
CA THR A 40 -0.02 21.04 -10.03
C THR A 40 -1.17 22.03 -10.05
N LEU A 41 -1.00 23.18 -9.43
CA LEU A 41 -1.91 24.32 -9.50
C LEU A 41 -1.27 25.35 -10.43
N THR A 42 -1.86 25.55 -11.59
CA THR A 42 -1.38 26.54 -12.56
C THR A 42 -2.25 27.80 -12.48
N PHE A 43 -1.64 28.94 -12.24
CA PHE A 43 -2.31 30.22 -12.14
C PHE A 43 -2.20 30.99 -13.46
N ALA A 44 -3.29 31.64 -13.84
CA ALA A 44 -3.35 32.52 -15.00
C ALA A 44 -4.15 33.78 -14.68
N GLY A 45 -3.87 34.86 -15.40
CA GLY A 45 -4.56 36.14 -15.26
C GLY A 45 -3.72 37.32 -15.64
N THR A 46 -4.30 38.50 -15.51
CA THR A 46 -3.63 39.79 -15.81
C THR A 46 -2.60 40.12 -14.73
N SER A 47 -1.44 40.62 -15.11
CA SER A 47 -0.41 41.04 -14.16
C SER A 47 0.00 42.49 -14.47
N PRO A 48 0.11 43.40 -13.47
CA PRO A 48 -0.20 43.19 -12.04
C PRO A 48 -1.71 43.12 -11.72
N PHE A 49 -2.05 42.77 -10.48
CA PHE A 49 -3.44 42.84 -9.98
C PHE A 49 -3.96 44.27 -10.07
N ALA A 50 -5.05 44.48 -10.78
CA ALA A 50 -5.63 45.83 -11.00
C ALA A 50 -6.26 46.41 -9.72
N ALA A 51 -6.75 45.55 -8.84
CA ALA A 51 -7.35 45.93 -7.56
C ALA A 51 -6.90 44.94 -6.46
N GLU A 52 -7.12 45.32 -5.21
CA GLU A 52 -6.99 44.37 -4.11
C GLU A 52 -7.89 43.18 -4.36
N THR A 53 -7.35 41.99 -4.30
CA THR A 53 -8.03 40.73 -4.64
C THR A 53 -7.91 39.75 -3.48
N THR A 54 -9.01 39.13 -3.11
CA THR A 54 -9.03 38.07 -2.10
C THR A 54 -9.12 36.72 -2.78
N PHE A 55 -8.20 35.82 -2.42
CA PHE A 55 -8.22 34.41 -2.86
C PHE A 55 -8.69 33.51 -1.73
N ASN A 56 -9.55 32.56 -2.07
CA ASN A 56 -9.90 31.41 -1.24
C ASN A 56 -9.86 30.12 -2.06
N MET A 57 -9.50 29.01 -1.43
CA MET A 57 -9.56 27.69 -2.04
C MET A 57 -10.20 26.71 -1.05
N THR A 58 -11.24 26.00 -1.47
CA THR A 58 -11.80 24.87 -0.73
C THR A 58 -11.13 23.57 -1.13
N PHE A 59 -11.01 22.66 -0.18
CA PHE A 59 -10.41 21.33 -0.39
C PHE A 59 -11.10 20.29 0.51
N PRO A 60 -11.23 19.01 0.08
CA PRO A 60 -11.77 17.94 0.91
C PRO A 60 -10.79 17.57 2.03
N LEU A 61 -11.30 17.27 3.22
CA LEU A 61 -10.47 16.92 4.39
C LEU A 61 -9.86 15.52 4.35
N ASN A 62 -10.30 14.67 3.44
CA ASN A 62 -9.79 13.28 3.27
C ASN A 62 -9.83 12.42 4.57
N ASP A 63 -10.71 12.76 5.49
CA ASP A 63 -10.92 12.06 6.77
C ASP A 63 -12.18 11.18 6.79
N GLY A 64 -12.83 11.03 5.64
CA GLY A 64 -14.08 10.28 5.49
C GLY A 64 -15.33 11.04 5.98
N SER A 65 -15.20 12.25 6.51
CA SER A 65 -16.33 13.07 6.99
C SER A 65 -17.17 13.66 5.86
N GLY A 66 -16.60 13.76 4.65
CA GLY A 66 -17.19 14.51 3.54
C GLY A 66 -17.15 16.03 3.71
N LEU A 67 -16.47 16.51 4.76
CA LEU A 67 -16.30 17.94 5.01
C LEU A 67 -15.17 18.53 4.17
N SER A 68 -15.22 19.85 4.00
CA SER A 68 -14.19 20.62 3.29
C SER A 68 -13.50 21.60 4.22
N GLY A 69 -12.21 21.77 4.03
CA GLY A 69 -11.43 22.85 4.62
C GLY A 69 -11.29 24.03 3.65
N THR A 70 -10.77 25.14 4.12
CA THR A 70 -10.54 26.34 3.31
C THR A 70 -9.15 26.91 3.57
N VAL A 71 -8.40 27.18 2.49
CA VAL A 71 -7.21 28.04 2.53
C VAL A 71 -7.66 29.46 2.19
N GLY A 72 -7.35 30.40 3.04
CA GLY A 72 -7.73 31.80 2.87
C GLY A 72 -8.63 32.32 4.02
N PRO A 73 -9.09 33.58 3.94
CA PRO A 73 -8.87 34.55 2.85
C PRO A 73 -7.39 35.00 2.72
N VAL A 74 -6.86 35.00 1.51
CA VAL A 74 -5.54 35.56 1.20
C VAL A 74 -5.75 36.90 0.48
N VAL A 75 -5.37 38.00 1.14
CA VAL A 75 -5.49 39.32 0.57
C VAL A 75 -4.24 39.62 -0.29
N ILE A 76 -4.44 39.86 -1.57
CA ILE A 76 -3.39 40.24 -2.54
C ILE A 76 -3.59 41.71 -2.85
N PRO A 77 -2.65 42.59 -2.45
CA PRO A 77 -2.78 44.04 -2.69
C PRO A 77 -2.81 44.39 -4.17
N ALA A 78 -3.48 45.49 -4.51
CA ALA A 78 -3.39 46.08 -5.87
C ALA A 78 -1.94 46.34 -6.28
N ALA A 79 -1.68 46.28 -7.58
CA ALA A 79 -0.37 46.44 -8.19
C ALA A 79 0.66 45.32 -7.83
N THR A 80 0.27 44.29 -7.12
CA THR A 80 1.09 43.08 -6.90
C THR A 80 1.20 42.32 -8.23
N THR A 81 2.42 41.86 -8.57
CA THR A 81 2.58 40.97 -9.75
C THR A 81 1.90 39.62 -9.51
N LEU A 82 1.45 38.97 -10.58
CA LEU A 82 0.80 37.69 -10.46
C LEU A 82 1.72 36.64 -9.79
N THR A 83 3.00 36.63 -10.11
CA THR A 83 4.01 35.79 -9.45
C THR A 83 4.09 36.03 -7.94
N ALA A 84 4.06 37.27 -7.50
CA ALA A 84 4.08 37.60 -6.07
C ALA A 84 2.77 37.22 -5.39
N GLY A 85 1.64 37.37 -6.07
CA GLY A 85 0.34 36.90 -5.61
C GLY A 85 0.33 35.37 -5.41
N VAL A 86 0.88 34.61 -6.35
CA VAL A 86 1.03 33.14 -6.22
C VAL A 86 1.93 32.76 -5.04
N ALA A 87 2.97 33.55 -4.76
CA ALA A 87 3.83 33.34 -3.59
C ALA A 87 3.06 33.54 -2.27
N LEU A 88 2.17 34.56 -2.20
CA LEU A 88 1.30 34.78 -1.03
C LEU A 88 0.33 33.60 -0.83
N ILE A 89 -0.26 33.12 -1.91
CA ILE A 89 -1.14 31.94 -1.88
C ILE A 89 -0.39 30.71 -1.39
N ASN A 90 0.82 30.46 -1.91
CA ASN A 90 1.66 29.34 -1.46
C ASN A 90 1.98 29.44 0.04
N ALA A 91 2.34 30.63 0.52
CA ALA A 91 2.60 30.87 1.94
C ALA A 91 1.39 30.58 2.81
N ALA A 92 0.19 30.96 2.35
CA ALA A 92 -1.06 30.68 3.06
C ALA A 92 -1.39 29.17 3.09
N MET A 93 -1.13 28.44 2.00
CA MET A 93 -1.28 26.97 1.96
C MET A 93 -0.36 26.28 2.97
N VAL A 94 0.89 26.73 3.04
CA VAL A 94 1.88 26.19 3.99
C VAL A 94 1.47 26.50 5.44
N ALA A 95 0.94 27.67 5.70
CA ALA A 95 0.52 28.12 7.02
C ALA A 95 -0.82 27.52 7.47
N ASN A 96 -1.65 27.03 6.55
CA ASN A 96 -2.95 26.45 6.89
C ASN A 96 -2.78 25.08 7.55
N GLY A 97 -3.17 24.97 8.82
CA GLY A 97 -2.95 23.78 9.63
C GLY A 97 -3.62 22.52 9.09
N GLN A 98 -4.82 22.62 8.51
CA GLN A 98 -5.51 21.47 7.93
C GLN A 98 -4.93 21.08 6.58
N PHE A 99 -4.69 22.04 5.70
CA PHE A 99 -4.14 21.79 4.37
C PHE A 99 -2.72 21.23 4.44
N SER A 100 -1.89 21.78 5.32
CA SER A 100 -0.51 21.35 5.52
C SER A 100 -0.37 19.95 6.12
N GLN A 101 -1.41 19.38 6.71
CA GLN A 101 -1.42 17.97 7.10
C GLN A 101 -1.59 17.04 5.91
N LEU A 102 -2.28 17.49 4.86
CA LEU A 102 -2.54 16.71 3.65
C LEU A 102 -1.40 16.85 2.63
N PHE A 103 -0.95 18.07 2.38
CA PHE A 103 0.00 18.37 1.32
C PHE A 103 1.20 19.20 1.78
N LEU A 104 2.31 18.96 1.13
CA LEU A 104 3.43 19.88 1.06
C LEU A 104 3.25 20.75 -0.18
N ALA A 105 2.98 22.06 0.02
CA ALA A 105 2.87 23.01 -1.07
C ALA A 105 4.21 23.68 -1.33
N THR A 106 4.63 23.73 -2.58
CA THR A 106 5.88 24.39 -3.00
C THR A 106 5.67 25.12 -4.32
N GLN A 107 6.00 26.40 -4.37
CA GLN A 107 6.04 27.13 -5.64
C GLN A 107 7.22 26.65 -6.46
N THR A 108 6.97 25.89 -7.53
CA THR A 108 8.00 25.27 -8.39
C THR A 108 8.32 26.09 -9.63
N ALA A 109 7.43 27.00 -10.02
CA ALA A 109 7.65 27.98 -11.08
C ALA A 109 6.88 29.27 -10.76
N ALA A 110 7.09 30.32 -11.55
CA ALA A 110 6.51 31.65 -11.32
C ALA A 110 4.99 31.62 -11.08
N LEU A 111 4.27 30.78 -11.82
CA LEU A 111 2.80 30.66 -11.77
C LEU A 111 2.34 29.24 -11.44
N VAL A 112 3.19 28.45 -10.81
CA VAL A 112 2.89 27.03 -10.53
C VAL A 112 3.22 26.70 -9.09
N ILE A 113 2.22 26.17 -8.37
CA ILE A 113 2.40 25.52 -7.08
C ILE A 113 2.26 24.03 -7.27
N THR A 114 3.22 23.25 -6.80
CA THR A 114 3.14 21.79 -6.75
C THR A 114 2.75 21.35 -5.34
N LEU A 115 1.71 20.55 -5.24
CA LEU A 115 1.25 19.89 -4.03
C LEU A 115 1.73 18.45 -4.05
N VAL A 116 2.45 18.03 -3.00
CA VAL A 116 2.84 16.63 -2.81
C VAL A 116 2.11 16.10 -1.58
N ALA A 117 1.35 15.02 -1.76
CA ALA A 117 0.66 14.39 -0.64
C ALA A 117 1.65 13.91 0.43
N LYS A 118 1.33 14.09 1.70
CA LYS A 118 2.20 13.68 2.82
C LYS A 118 2.05 12.21 3.22
N SER A 119 1.04 11.54 2.69
CA SER A 119 0.77 10.13 2.97
C SER A 119 0.32 9.43 1.68
N PRO A 120 0.68 8.16 1.50
CA PRO A 120 0.20 7.36 0.36
C PRO A 120 -1.33 7.14 0.35
N ASN A 121 -1.99 7.36 1.47
CA ASN A 121 -3.45 7.23 1.59
C ASN A 121 -4.20 8.52 1.23
N ILE A 122 -3.48 9.60 0.94
CA ILE A 122 -4.08 10.85 0.48
C ILE A 122 -4.17 10.79 -1.04
N SER A 123 -5.41 10.70 -1.53
CA SER A 123 -5.73 10.76 -2.95
C SER A 123 -6.95 11.65 -3.14
N ILE A 124 -6.73 12.88 -3.58
CA ILE A 124 -7.77 13.88 -3.79
C ILE A 124 -7.97 14.08 -5.28
N ASN A 125 -9.22 14.05 -5.74
CA ASN A 125 -9.54 14.47 -7.10
C ASN A 125 -9.23 15.98 -7.26
N PRO A 126 -8.35 16.38 -8.18
CA PRO A 126 -7.99 17.80 -8.37
C PRO A 126 -9.21 18.70 -8.61
N ALA A 127 -10.26 18.21 -9.25
CA ALA A 127 -11.47 18.97 -9.51
C ALA A 127 -12.24 19.41 -8.22
N LEU A 128 -11.89 18.83 -7.07
CA LEU A 128 -12.44 19.23 -5.77
C LEU A 128 -11.64 20.35 -5.10
N LEU A 129 -10.53 20.78 -5.71
CA LEU A 129 -9.80 21.98 -5.29
C LEU A 129 -10.42 23.17 -6.02
N VAL A 130 -11.36 23.83 -5.36
CA VAL A 130 -12.13 24.92 -5.97
C VAL A 130 -11.66 26.26 -5.44
N GLU A 131 -11.20 27.12 -6.35
CA GLU A 131 -10.79 28.47 -6.03
C GLU A 131 -11.91 29.51 -6.21
N THR A 132 -11.74 30.63 -5.52
CA THR A 132 -12.51 31.85 -5.75
C THR A 132 -11.60 33.05 -5.61
N PHE A 133 -11.66 33.95 -6.61
CA PHE A 133 -11.06 35.27 -6.55
C PHE A 133 -12.16 36.32 -6.41
N SER A 134 -11.99 37.30 -5.53
CA SER A 134 -12.96 38.38 -5.31
C SER A 134 -12.22 39.73 -5.27
N PRO A 135 -12.58 40.69 -6.11
CA PRO A 135 -13.53 40.59 -7.19
C PRO A 135 -13.12 39.54 -8.24
N ALA A 136 -14.13 38.87 -8.84
CA ALA A 136 -13.91 37.84 -9.85
C ALA A 136 -13.49 38.50 -11.18
N VAL A 137 -12.21 38.69 -11.37
CA VAL A 137 -11.67 39.32 -12.58
C VAL A 137 -10.49 38.49 -13.07
N ASP A 138 -10.63 37.90 -14.23
CA ASP A 138 -9.57 37.34 -15.08
C ASP A 138 -8.48 36.48 -14.43
N TYR A 139 -8.68 36.02 -13.16
CA TYR A 139 -7.75 35.14 -12.48
C TYR A 139 -8.33 33.75 -12.35
N THR A 140 -7.51 32.77 -12.66
CA THR A 140 -7.89 31.34 -12.58
C THR A 140 -6.78 30.54 -11.96
N MET A 141 -7.16 29.47 -11.28
CA MET A 141 -6.27 28.40 -10.83
C MET A 141 -6.76 27.09 -11.47
N THR A 142 -5.92 26.44 -12.25
CA THR A 142 -6.25 25.15 -12.84
C THR A 142 -5.49 24.06 -12.12
N PRO A 143 -6.18 23.20 -11.33
CA PRO A 143 -5.57 22.05 -10.71
C PRO A 143 -5.50 20.87 -11.69
N ALA A 144 -4.34 20.22 -11.76
CA ALA A 144 -4.13 19.03 -12.58
C ALA A 144 -3.31 17.99 -11.81
N GLN A 145 -3.70 16.73 -11.91
CA GLN A 145 -2.91 15.64 -11.34
C GLN A 145 -1.68 15.40 -12.22
N SER A 146 -0.49 15.62 -11.66
CA SER A 146 0.78 15.35 -12.34
C SER A 146 1.31 13.95 -12.05
N VAL A 147 1.03 13.42 -10.85
CA VAL A 147 1.37 12.05 -10.45
C VAL A 147 0.18 11.45 -9.71
N ALA A 148 -0.26 10.27 -10.14
CA ALA A 148 -1.29 9.51 -9.43
C ALA A 148 -0.71 8.87 -8.16
N ALA A 149 -1.48 8.88 -7.08
CA ALA A 149 -1.15 8.07 -5.91
C ALA A 149 -1.17 6.59 -6.29
N ALA A 150 -0.18 5.84 -5.84
CA ALA A 150 -0.17 4.39 -5.90
C ALA A 150 0.25 3.86 -4.54
N ALA A 151 -0.64 3.14 -3.91
CA ALA A 151 -0.43 2.60 -2.58
C ALA A 151 -0.92 1.14 -2.56
N PRO A 152 -0.14 0.21 -3.15
CA PRO A 152 -0.52 -1.20 -3.15
C PRO A 152 -0.58 -1.71 -1.72
N SER A 153 -1.75 -2.15 -1.30
CA SER A 153 -1.90 -2.92 -0.07
C SER A 153 -1.35 -4.32 -0.30
N LEU A 154 -0.62 -4.86 0.67
CA LEU A 154 -0.08 -6.22 0.61
C LEU A 154 -0.86 -7.11 1.56
N GLU A 155 -1.58 -8.07 1.01
CA GLU A 155 -2.39 -8.99 1.77
C GLU A 155 -1.55 -10.03 2.51
N MET A 156 -1.92 -10.31 3.75
CA MET A 156 -1.26 -11.32 4.58
C MET A 156 -1.49 -12.72 4.01
N GLY A 157 -0.49 -13.57 4.19
CA GLY A 157 -0.53 -14.95 3.68
C GLY A 157 -0.24 -15.10 2.20
N LEU A 158 0.24 -14.05 1.53
CA LEU A 158 0.74 -14.12 0.15
C LEU A 158 2.26 -14.20 0.12
N PHE A 159 2.81 -14.77 -0.94
CA PHE A 159 4.23 -14.70 -1.22
C PHE A 159 4.63 -13.29 -1.65
N TYR A 160 5.88 -12.91 -1.40
CA TYR A 160 6.42 -11.62 -1.82
C TYR A 160 7.78 -11.78 -2.51
N VAL A 161 8.13 -10.75 -3.26
CA VAL A 161 9.44 -10.54 -3.88
C VAL A 161 10.03 -9.24 -3.35
N LEU A 162 11.35 -9.10 -3.40
CA LEU A 162 11.98 -7.82 -3.13
C LEU A 162 11.79 -6.89 -4.34
N SER A 163 11.43 -5.67 -4.06
CA SER A 163 11.29 -4.62 -5.08
C SER A 163 12.57 -3.81 -5.20
N THR A 164 12.91 -3.40 -6.39
CA THR A 164 13.97 -2.41 -6.65
C THR A 164 13.49 -0.97 -6.53
N ALA A 165 12.17 -0.78 -6.33
CA ALA A 165 11.61 0.54 -6.15
C ALA A 165 12.16 1.22 -4.89
N THR A 166 12.41 2.51 -5.00
CA THR A 166 12.83 3.34 -3.85
C THR A 166 11.62 3.99 -3.21
N PHE A 167 11.69 4.20 -1.90
CA PHE A 167 10.67 5.00 -1.21
C PHE A 167 10.81 6.47 -1.64
N PRO A 168 9.70 7.22 -1.77
CA PRO A 168 9.78 8.64 -2.10
C PRO A 168 10.53 9.39 -1.00
N VAL A 169 11.53 10.16 -1.42
CA VAL A 169 12.34 10.98 -0.53
C VAL A 169 11.60 12.28 -0.23
N GLY A 170 11.51 12.65 1.03
CA GLY A 170 11.15 14.02 1.47
C GLY A 170 9.69 14.23 1.90
N ALA A 171 8.76 13.32 1.64
CA ALA A 171 7.36 13.49 2.04
C ALA A 171 7.00 12.75 3.33
N ILE A 172 7.78 11.76 3.73
CA ILE A 172 7.63 11.06 5.00
C ILE A 172 8.87 11.32 5.82
N THR A 173 8.68 11.86 7.00
CA THR A 173 9.76 12.18 7.96
C THR A 173 10.46 10.94 8.52
N SER A 174 9.98 9.74 8.20
CA SER A 174 10.61 8.48 8.58
C SER A 174 10.56 7.49 7.41
N THR A 175 11.65 7.43 6.65
CA THR A 175 11.94 6.19 5.92
C THR A 175 11.99 5.07 6.94
N PRO A 176 11.24 3.96 6.77
CA PRO A 176 11.29 2.86 7.72
C PRO A 176 12.72 2.33 7.80
N ARG A 177 13.44 2.67 8.87
CA ARG A 177 14.83 2.25 9.04
C ARG A 177 14.91 0.74 9.09
N GLY A 178 15.67 0.14 8.18
CA GLY A 178 15.91 -1.29 8.12
C GLY A 178 14.82 -2.12 7.42
N ALA A 179 13.74 -1.51 6.93
CA ALA A 179 12.77 -2.23 6.11
C ALA A 179 13.23 -2.31 4.65
N ARG A 180 13.01 -3.47 4.04
CA ARG A 180 13.31 -3.70 2.62
C ARG A 180 12.05 -3.45 1.79
N PRO A 181 12.18 -2.83 0.60
CA PRO A 181 11.05 -2.69 -0.30
C PRO A 181 10.60 -4.06 -0.82
N ALA A 182 9.30 -4.33 -0.75
CA ALA A 182 8.72 -5.59 -1.20
C ALA A 182 7.44 -5.36 -2.00
N ALA A 183 7.16 -6.28 -2.91
CA ALA A 183 5.97 -6.27 -3.76
C ALA A 183 5.40 -7.68 -3.90
N LEU A 184 4.18 -7.79 -4.43
CA LEU A 184 3.64 -9.07 -4.85
C LEU A 184 4.35 -9.55 -6.13
N PRO A 185 4.47 -10.88 -6.33
CA PRO A 185 5.00 -11.44 -7.57
C PRO A 185 4.19 -10.97 -8.78
N GLY A 186 4.87 -10.61 -9.86
CA GLY A 186 4.29 -10.24 -11.14
C GLY A 186 4.55 -11.31 -12.21
N ALA A 187 4.01 -11.10 -13.42
CA ALA A 187 4.10 -12.06 -14.52
C ALA A 187 5.54 -12.45 -14.93
N ALA A 188 6.51 -11.59 -14.66
CA ALA A 188 7.94 -11.87 -14.95
C ALA A 188 8.68 -12.52 -13.77
N THR A 189 8.00 -12.77 -12.64
CA THR A 189 8.61 -13.36 -11.45
C THR A 189 8.96 -14.83 -11.70
N THR A 190 10.14 -15.23 -11.28
CA THR A 190 10.60 -16.62 -11.28
C THR A 190 10.59 -17.18 -9.86
N VAL A 191 10.74 -18.50 -9.70
CA VAL A 191 10.87 -19.13 -8.37
C VAL A 191 12.08 -18.58 -7.62
N ALA A 192 13.14 -18.22 -8.32
CA ALA A 192 14.34 -17.62 -7.73
C ALA A 192 14.10 -16.23 -7.12
N ASP A 193 13.09 -15.52 -7.58
CA ASP A 193 12.75 -14.18 -7.07
C ASP A 193 11.88 -14.23 -5.81
N LEU A 194 11.18 -15.35 -5.57
CA LEU A 194 10.34 -15.52 -4.39
C LEU A 194 11.20 -15.49 -3.13
N ARG A 195 10.81 -14.66 -2.17
CA ARG A 195 11.60 -14.43 -0.96
C ARG A 195 11.00 -15.06 0.29
N GLY A 196 9.71 -14.95 0.48
CA GLY A 196 9.03 -15.43 1.68
C GLY A 196 7.52 -15.18 1.62
N VAL A 197 6.87 -15.24 2.78
CA VAL A 197 5.44 -15.06 2.94
C VAL A 197 5.17 -13.85 3.83
N ILE A 198 4.21 -13.02 3.45
CA ILE A 198 3.74 -11.88 4.25
C ILE A 198 3.07 -12.43 5.50
N ALA A 199 3.70 -12.20 6.65
CA ALA A 199 3.25 -12.72 7.91
C ALA A 199 2.40 -11.71 8.68
N ARG A 200 1.55 -12.21 9.58
CA ARG A 200 0.77 -11.40 10.51
C ARG A 200 1.60 -11.07 11.75
N GLU A 201 1.59 -9.83 12.20
CA GLU A 201 2.15 -9.47 13.49
C GLU A 201 1.37 -10.15 14.62
N THR A 202 2.05 -10.90 15.47
CA THR A 202 1.44 -11.65 16.58
C THR A 202 0.85 -10.77 17.67
N ASN A 203 1.31 -9.53 17.78
CA ASN A 203 0.88 -8.56 18.81
C ASN A 203 -0.01 -7.45 18.26
N SER A 204 -0.41 -7.53 17.00
CA SER A 204 -1.30 -6.55 16.40
C SER A 204 -2.73 -6.81 16.85
N THR A 205 -3.07 -6.36 18.06
CA THR A 205 -4.45 -6.13 18.49
C THR A 205 -5.05 -4.91 17.76
N THR A 206 -4.25 -4.10 17.15
CA THR A 206 -4.68 -3.11 16.18
C THR A 206 -4.98 -3.81 14.87
N LEU A 207 -6.17 -4.34 14.79
CA LEU A 207 -6.87 -4.41 13.52
C LEU A 207 -6.66 -3.06 12.87
N SER A 208 -5.96 -3.04 11.76
CA SER A 208 -5.76 -1.79 11.02
C SER A 208 -7.13 -1.18 10.79
N PRO A 209 -7.35 0.09 11.10
CA PRO A 209 -8.64 0.74 10.92
C PRO A 209 -9.01 1.02 9.46
N THR A 210 -8.52 0.25 8.52
CA THR A 210 -8.99 0.22 7.14
C THR A 210 -10.41 -0.34 7.05
N PHE A 211 -11.20 -0.06 8.06
CA PHE A 211 -12.58 -0.44 8.16
C PHE A 211 -13.53 0.37 7.26
N ILE A 212 -13.04 1.43 6.63
CA ILE A 212 -13.92 2.38 5.95
C ILE A 212 -14.34 1.89 4.56
N ASP A 213 -13.57 1.02 3.91
CA ASP A 213 -13.92 0.49 2.59
C ASP A 213 -14.30 -0.98 2.54
N GLY A 214 -14.30 -1.66 3.69
CA GLY A 214 -14.83 -3.03 3.82
C GLY A 214 -14.01 -4.14 3.14
N THR A 215 -12.87 -3.85 2.54
CA THR A 215 -12.25 -4.81 1.62
C THR A 215 -10.96 -5.47 2.10
N THR A 216 -10.28 -5.01 3.17
CA THR A 216 -8.92 -5.49 3.43
C THR A 216 -8.51 -5.66 4.89
N PHE A 217 -9.26 -6.45 5.66
CA PHE A 217 -8.88 -6.79 7.05
C PHE A 217 -7.53 -7.51 7.18
N ASP A 218 -7.07 -8.11 6.12
CA ASP A 218 -5.90 -8.97 6.10
C ASP A 218 -4.78 -8.41 5.21
N ALA A 219 -4.71 -7.08 5.09
CA ALA A 219 -3.68 -6.41 4.32
C ALA A 219 -2.95 -5.33 5.13
N TYR A 220 -1.68 -5.12 4.81
CA TYR A 220 -0.91 -4.01 5.35
C TYR A 220 -1.04 -2.79 4.46
N PRO A 221 -1.39 -1.62 5.02
CA PRO A 221 -1.41 -0.39 4.25
C PRO A 221 0.01 -0.01 3.78
N ALA A 222 0.07 0.69 2.67
CA ALA A 222 1.32 1.18 2.12
C ALA A 222 2.07 2.07 3.13
N GLY A 223 3.39 1.98 3.13
CA GLY A 223 4.26 2.73 4.04
C GLY A 223 4.36 2.17 5.46
N ARG A 224 3.60 1.12 5.81
CA ARG A 224 3.74 0.43 7.09
C ARG A 224 4.82 -0.65 7.00
N ILE A 225 5.60 -0.81 8.07
CA ILE A 225 6.53 -1.94 8.21
C ILE A 225 5.74 -3.17 8.65
N TRP A 226 6.04 -4.29 8.03
CA TRP A 226 5.42 -5.58 8.32
C TRP A 226 6.44 -6.72 8.23
N PRO A 227 6.19 -7.86 8.93
CA PRO A 227 7.10 -9.00 8.89
C PRO A 227 6.89 -9.84 7.63
N GLY A 228 8.00 -10.19 6.96
CA GLY A 228 8.06 -11.26 5.98
C GLY A 228 8.67 -12.50 6.62
N MET A 229 8.01 -13.64 6.51
CA MET A 229 8.50 -14.93 7.00
C MET A 229 9.44 -15.54 5.96
N LEU A 230 10.70 -15.73 6.32
CA LEU A 230 11.70 -16.42 5.51
C LEU A 230 11.77 -17.89 5.86
N ARG A 231 11.65 -18.23 7.15
CA ARG A 231 11.74 -19.59 7.66
C ARG A 231 10.74 -19.81 8.78
N GLY A 232 10.02 -20.94 8.72
CA GLY A 232 9.07 -21.37 9.73
C GLY A 232 7.71 -21.75 9.17
N GLU A 233 6.77 -22.02 10.07
CA GLU A 233 5.41 -22.43 9.72
C GLU A 233 4.49 -21.20 9.66
N VAL A 234 3.82 -21.00 8.53
CA VAL A 234 2.93 -19.85 8.25
C VAL A 234 1.69 -20.28 7.49
N ALA A 235 0.54 -19.66 7.78
CA ALA A 235 -0.68 -19.86 7.02
C ALA A 235 -0.65 -19.06 5.72
N VAL A 236 -0.82 -19.74 4.60
CA VAL A 236 -0.79 -19.16 3.25
C VAL A 236 -2.16 -19.27 2.62
N ARG A 237 -2.59 -18.26 1.90
CA ARG A 237 -3.88 -18.25 1.17
C ARG A 237 -3.85 -19.26 0.03
N VAL A 238 -4.97 -19.97 -0.14
CA VAL A 238 -5.20 -20.90 -1.24
C VAL A 238 -6.00 -20.20 -2.34
N ASP A 239 -5.60 -20.39 -3.58
CA ASP A 239 -6.35 -19.90 -4.74
C ASP A 239 -7.78 -20.49 -4.72
N PRO A 240 -8.83 -19.66 -4.81
CA PRO A 240 -10.22 -20.14 -4.85
C PRO A 240 -10.48 -21.17 -5.95
N ALA A 241 -9.79 -21.07 -7.08
CA ALA A 241 -9.93 -22.00 -8.21
C ALA A 241 -9.12 -23.31 -8.02
N SER A 242 -8.23 -23.38 -7.02
CA SER A 242 -7.42 -24.56 -6.78
C SER A 242 -8.27 -25.70 -6.19
N PRO A 243 -8.00 -26.97 -6.57
CA PRO A 243 -8.47 -28.13 -5.83
C PRO A 243 -8.05 -28.05 -4.35
N ALA A 244 -8.72 -28.85 -3.50
CA ALA A 244 -8.39 -28.91 -2.08
C ALA A 244 -6.93 -29.32 -1.86
N ILE A 245 -6.20 -28.59 -1.03
CA ILE A 245 -4.82 -28.91 -0.66
C ILE A 245 -4.83 -29.77 0.60
N THR A 246 -4.22 -30.94 0.49
CA THR A 246 -4.10 -31.90 1.57
C THR A 246 -2.63 -32.10 1.95
N ALA A 247 -2.37 -32.62 3.11
CA ALA A 247 -1.01 -32.95 3.58
C ALA A 247 -0.39 -34.17 2.88
N SER A 248 -0.68 -34.37 1.61
CA SER A 248 -0.15 -35.47 0.82
C SER A 248 1.23 -35.11 0.25
N LEU A 249 2.19 -35.99 0.39
CA LEU A 249 3.54 -35.84 -0.17
C LEU A 249 3.59 -35.88 -1.71
N THR A 250 2.51 -36.32 -2.35
CA THR A 250 2.42 -36.43 -3.81
C THR A 250 1.82 -35.20 -4.48
N GLN A 251 1.30 -34.25 -3.72
CA GLN A 251 0.64 -33.08 -4.24
C GLN A 251 1.66 -32.00 -4.56
N GLN A 252 1.63 -31.51 -5.79
CA GLN A 252 2.48 -30.40 -6.22
C GLN A 252 1.91 -29.07 -5.70
N ILE A 253 2.78 -28.18 -5.24
CA ILE A 253 2.39 -26.89 -4.70
C ILE A 253 2.99 -25.77 -5.55
N HIS A 254 2.13 -24.91 -6.03
CA HIS A 254 2.47 -23.79 -6.88
C HIS A 254 2.03 -22.46 -6.26
N VAL A 255 2.85 -21.44 -6.43
CA VAL A 255 2.40 -20.06 -6.28
C VAL A 255 1.70 -19.66 -7.58
N VAL A 256 0.43 -19.33 -7.51
CA VAL A 256 -0.36 -18.90 -8.66
C VAL A 256 -0.25 -17.39 -8.80
N ILE A 257 0.21 -16.94 -9.97
CA ILE A 257 0.29 -15.52 -10.32
C ILE A 257 -0.85 -15.21 -11.29
N ALA A 258 -2.03 -14.89 -10.76
CA ALA A 258 -3.17 -14.54 -11.61
C ALA A 258 -3.09 -13.06 -12.00
N ALA A 259 -3.17 -12.78 -13.29
CA ALA A 259 -3.21 -11.41 -13.86
C ALA A 259 -2.15 -10.45 -13.32
N GLY A 260 -1.00 -10.97 -12.86
CA GLY A 260 0.11 -10.18 -12.35
C GLY A 260 -0.08 -9.64 -10.92
N VAL A 261 -1.04 -10.13 -10.15
CA VAL A 261 -1.42 -9.51 -8.85
C VAL A 261 -1.45 -10.49 -7.68
N TYR A 262 -1.53 -11.81 -7.88
CA TYR A 262 -1.79 -12.75 -6.78
C TYR A 262 -0.71 -13.80 -6.63
N SER A 263 -0.32 -14.02 -5.39
CA SER A 263 0.59 -15.08 -4.98
C SER A 263 -0.10 -16.09 -4.06
N HIS A 264 -1.31 -16.48 -4.42
CA HIS A 264 -2.01 -17.57 -3.76
C HIS A 264 -1.34 -18.90 -4.07
N ILE A 265 -1.45 -19.84 -3.15
CA ILE A 265 -1.08 -21.21 -3.43
C ILE A 265 -2.18 -21.91 -4.21
N GLY A 266 -1.77 -22.67 -5.18
CA GLY A 266 -2.62 -23.60 -5.89
C GLY A 266 -2.03 -25.00 -5.88
N SER A 267 -2.87 -26.02 -6.02
CA SER A 267 -2.48 -27.36 -6.34
C SER A 267 -2.96 -27.69 -7.74
N VAL A 268 -2.02 -27.92 -8.64
CA VAL A 268 -2.35 -28.35 -10.00
C VAL A 268 -1.67 -29.67 -10.26
N ALA A 269 -2.42 -30.76 -10.19
CA ALA A 269 -1.88 -32.08 -10.50
C ALA A 269 -1.44 -32.15 -11.97
N GLY A 270 -0.15 -32.40 -12.22
CA GLY A 270 0.36 -32.69 -13.53
C GLY A 270 0.60 -31.49 -14.47
N VAL A 271 0.49 -30.26 -13.99
CA VAL A 271 0.87 -29.06 -14.77
C VAL A 271 2.32 -28.72 -14.50
N ALA A 272 3.13 -28.60 -15.57
CA ALA A 272 4.46 -28.05 -15.48
C ALA A 272 4.42 -26.56 -15.08
N ASP A 273 5.51 -26.07 -14.51
CA ASP A 273 5.68 -24.63 -14.29
C ASP A 273 5.35 -23.86 -15.58
N GLY A 274 4.37 -22.99 -15.49
CA GLY A 274 3.89 -22.19 -16.61
C GLY A 274 4.03 -20.71 -16.31
N ALA A 275 3.67 -19.87 -17.27
CA ALA A 275 3.80 -18.41 -17.18
C ALA A 275 3.12 -17.78 -15.95
N ASN A 276 2.18 -18.50 -15.32
CA ASN A 276 1.38 -18.00 -14.20
C ASN A 276 1.45 -18.90 -12.95
N THR A 277 2.33 -19.89 -12.92
CA THR A 277 2.47 -20.81 -11.79
C THR A 277 3.93 -21.13 -11.53
N LEU A 278 4.35 -20.97 -10.29
CA LEU A 278 5.72 -21.24 -9.84
C LEU A 278 5.72 -22.38 -8.83
N ARG A 279 6.33 -23.50 -9.18
CA ARG A 279 6.40 -24.66 -8.30
C ARG A 279 7.41 -24.44 -7.17
N ILE A 280 6.97 -24.65 -5.93
CA ILE A 280 7.76 -24.35 -4.72
C ILE A 280 8.03 -25.55 -3.83
N ASP A 281 7.45 -26.72 -4.11
CA ASP A 281 7.63 -27.95 -3.32
C ASP A 281 8.85 -28.78 -3.71
N ASN A 282 9.47 -28.46 -4.84
CA ASN A 282 10.58 -29.19 -5.42
C ASN A 282 11.63 -28.25 -6.05
N ALA A 283 11.91 -27.14 -5.38
CA ALA A 283 12.72 -26.07 -5.97
C ALA A 283 14.22 -26.28 -5.72
N PRO A 284 14.97 -26.94 -6.62
CA PRO A 284 16.43 -26.97 -6.53
C PRO A 284 17.07 -25.63 -6.92
N THR A 285 16.31 -24.69 -7.48
CA THR A 285 16.83 -23.44 -8.06
C THR A 285 16.20 -22.18 -7.49
N GLY A 286 15.25 -22.29 -6.53
CA GLY A 286 14.56 -21.15 -5.93
C GLY A 286 15.18 -20.70 -4.62
N ASN A 287 14.89 -19.48 -4.20
CA ASN A 287 15.27 -18.97 -2.87
C ASN A 287 14.40 -19.54 -1.74
N ILE A 288 13.29 -20.20 -2.06
CA ILE A 288 12.33 -20.69 -1.08
C ILE A 288 11.84 -22.09 -1.45
N LEU A 289 11.76 -22.94 -0.43
CA LEU A 289 11.13 -24.25 -0.50
C LEU A 289 9.97 -24.28 0.50
N ALA A 290 8.81 -24.79 0.09
CA ALA A 290 7.67 -24.89 0.98
C ALA A 290 7.10 -26.32 0.99
N ARG A 291 6.61 -26.74 2.17
CA ARG A 291 5.94 -28.03 2.37
C ARG A 291 4.64 -27.84 3.11
N VAL A 292 3.59 -28.51 2.67
CA VAL A 292 2.32 -28.59 3.39
C VAL A 292 2.50 -29.39 4.67
N ILE A 293 2.05 -28.83 5.78
CA ILE A 293 2.14 -29.46 7.10
C ILE A 293 0.80 -30.14 7.46
N GLN A 294 -0.29 -29.50 7.07
CA GLN A 294 -1.64 -29.91 7.43
C GLN A 294 -2.58 -29.60 6.26
N THR A 295 -3.70 -30.32 6.18
CA THR A 295 -4.78 -30.03 5.23
C THR A 295 -5.27 -28.60 5.41
N GLU A 296 -5.68 -27.98 4.32
CA GLU A 296 -6.25 -26.62 4.31
C GLU A 296 -7.47 -26.47 5.22
N GLU A 297 -7.67 -25.27 5.70
CA GLU A 297 -8.83 -24.88 6.47
C GLU A 297 -9.54 -23.69 5.84
N THR A 298 -10.87 -23.64 5.97
CA THR A 298 -11.66 -22.47 5.61
C THR A 298 -11.62 -21.48 6.76
N PHE A 299 -11.30 -20.23 6.48
CA PHE A 299 -11.39 -19.13 7.43
C PHE A 299 -12.52 -18.18 7.05
N GLN A 300 -13.08 -17.52 8.05
CA GLN A 300 -14.08 -16.47 7.88
C GLN A 300 -13.66 -15.26 8.69
N ALA A 301 -13.47 -14.14 8.02
CA ALA A 301 -13.21 -12.86 8.65
C ALA A 301 -14.51 -12.16 9.09
N PHE A 302 -14.43 -11.20 10.00
CA PHE A 302 -15.59 -10.48 10.56
C PHE A 302 -16.43 -9.72 9.53
N SER A 303 -15.89 -9.41 8.37
CA SER A 303 -16.54 -8.63 7.29
C SER A 303 -17.27 -9.49 6.24
N GLY A 304 -17.50 -10.78 6.49
CA GLY A 304 -18.06 -11.69 5.47
C GLY A 304 -17.04 -12.18 4.44
N TYR A 305 -15.80 -11.73 4.50
CA TYR A 305 -14.70 -12.27 3.69
C TYR A 305 -14.36 -13.68 4.19
N SER A 306 -14.44 -14.64 3.31
CA SER A 306 -14.08 -16.03 3.59
C SER A 306 -13.07 -16.52 2.57
N GLY A 307 -12.23 -17.44 2.97
CA GLY A 307 -11.23 -18.01 2.09
C GLY A 307 -10.66 -19.30 2.66
N ARG A 308 -9.71 -19.89 1.95
CA ARG A 308 -8.99 -21.08 2.36
C ARG A 308 -7.55 -20.74 2.67
N CYS A 309 -7.01 -21.33 3.73
CA CYS A 309 -5.61 -21.25 4.08
C CYS A 309 -5.01 -22.62 4.31
N VAL A 310 -3.75 -22.76 4.02
CA VAL A 310 -2.97 -23.97 4.28
C VAL A 310 -1.72 -23.61 5.09
N PRO A 311 -1.40 -24.36 6.15
CA PRO A 311 -0.15 -24.14 6.87
C PRO A 311 1.00 -24.74 6.07
N LEU A 312 1.98 -23.91 5.76
CA LEU A 312 3.20 -24.30 5.11
C LEU A 312 4.39 -24.18 6.05
N ASN A 313 5.30 -25.11 5.94
CA ASN A 313 6.65 -24.93 6.43
C ASN A 313 7.51 -24.36 5.29
N VAL A 314 8.02 -23.17 5.49
CA VAL A 314 8.80 -22.41 4.51
C VAL A 314 10.26 -22.43 4.95
N HIS A 315 11.17 -22.68 4.01
CA HIS A 315 12.61 -22.69 4.22
C HIS A 315 13.33 -21.93 3.11
N PRO A 316 14.38 -21.16 3.43
CA PRO A 316 15.30 -20.70 2.42
C PRO A 316 16.07 -21.90 1.82
N THR A 317 16.38 -21.83 0.54
CA THR A 317 17.06 -22.91 -0.22
C THR A 317 18.57 -22.75 -0.29
N ASN A 318 19.18 -21.91 0.50
CA ASN A 318 20.64 -21.72 0.54
C ASN A 318 21.36 -22.90 1.19
#